data_b166ac7effd8d1e6d84c0e53f3e05c9b
#
_entry.id   b166ac7effd8d1e6d84c0e53f3e05c9b
#
_cell.length_a   1.000
_cell.length_b   1.000
_cell.length_c   1.000
_cell.angle_alpha   90.00
_cell.angle_beta   90.00
_cell.angle_gamma   90.00
#
_symmetry.space_group_name_H-M   'P 1'
#
loop_
_entity.id
_entity.type
_entity.pdbx_description
1 polymer ?
#
loop_
_entity_poly.entity_id
_entity_poly.type
_entity_poly.pdbx_seq_one_letter_code
_entity_poly.pdbx_strand_id
1 'polypeptide(L)'
;AGDRVAEPFKPYVMLQRNGLTIGILGLTTVETKEKASQFNLQKVKILPPEQIAQVYVDELRRQGAQIIVLLTHIGSSQGENNGITGEIVPILQKIHGVDAVVTGHSHLCVSGIYGDIPVIQAGCYGEAVGRINLLYSMAAQKVVSANSRVYKLSELPRVQDNAMERFLEPIFKNIDSKYNEILAVNSQVLTNDRNGESRVGDFFMDVLKNGFKADVALYNGGAIRDTLPSGRVTVRDLLKIFPFDSTIYTAEVKGSDLRQVLEHGIGNPDIS
;
A
#
# COMPACT_ATOMS: atom_id res chain seq x y z
N ALA A 1 2.33 31.85 -6.92
CA ALA A 1 2.43 31.13 -5.67
C ALA A 1 2.83 29.72 -6.03
N GLY A 2 4.06 29.29 -5.65
CA GLY A 2 4.53 27.95 -5.94
C GLY A 2 3.74 26.92 -5.14
N ASP A 3 3.50 25.75 -5.74
CA ASP A 3 2.88 24.61 -5.07
C ASP A 3 3.78 24.24 -3.87
N ARG A 4 3.20 24.21 -2.67
CA ARG A 4 3.90 23.78 -1.45
C ARG A 4 3.55 22.34 -1.19
N VAL A 5 4.49 21.58 -0.62
CA VAL A 5 4.19 20.24 -0.07
C VAL A 5 3.12 20.39 1.01
N ALA A 6 2.09 19.54 0.96
CA ALA A 6 0.98 19.58 1.90
C ALA A 6 1.48 19.27 3.32
N GLU A 7 1.12 20.11 4.28
CA GLU A 7 1.40 19.81 5.69
C GLU A 7 0.60 18.59 6.17
N PRO A 8 1.16 17.74 7.04
CA PRO A 8 2.44 17.86 7.74
C PRO A 8 3.65 17.24 7.02
N PHE A 9 3.55 16.93 5.74
CA PHE A 9 4.59 16.22 5.00
C PHE A 9 5.81 17.10 4.70
N LYS A 10 6.96 16.43 4.58
CA LYS A 10 8.21 17.02 4.07
C LYS A 10 8.54 16.36 2.74
N PRO A 11 9.06 17.10 1.76
CA PRO A 11 9.42 16.51 0.46
C PRO A 11 10.55 15.49 0.62
N TYR A 12 11.51 15.78 1.50
CA TYR A 12 12.67 14.93 1.76
C TYR A 12 13.18 15.12 3.21
N VAL A 13 14.06 14.22 3.59
CA VAL A 13 14.87 14.34 4.82
C VAL A 13 16.34 14.10 4.51
N MET A 14 17.21 14.73 5.30
CA MET A 14 18.66 14.51 5.27
C MET A 14 19.10 13.81 6.54
N LEU A 15 19.89 12.75 6.41
CA LEU A 15 20.41 11.94 7.51
C LEU A 15 21.93 11.85 7.43
N GLN A 16 22.58 11.84 8.60
CA GLN A 16 24.00 11.51 8.72
C GLN A 16 24.17 10.09 9.23
N ARG A 17 24.89 9.26 8.50
CA ARG A 17 25.20 7.87 8.88
C ARG A 17 26.61 7.49 8.41
N ASN A 18 27.43 6.99 9.33
CA ASN A 18 28.79 6.52 9.04
C ASN A 18 29.65 7.56 8.26
N GLY A 19 29.51 8.84 8.56
CA GLY A 19 30.21 9.92 7.88
C GLY A 19 29.67 10.29 6.50
N LEU A 20 28.54 9.70 6.07
CA LEU A 20 27.89 10.02 4.82
C LEU A 20 26.57 10.79 5.06
N THR A 21 26.29 11.72 4.15
CA THR A 21 25.02 12.43 4.07
C THR A 21 24.09 11.71 3.11
N ILE A 22 22.94 11.26 3.62
CA ILE A 22 21.93 10.51 2.87
C ILE A 22 20.69 11.37 2.74
N GLY A 23 20.25 11.63 1.51
CA GLY A 23 18.96 12.25 1.19
C GLY A 23 17.90 11.17 0.94
N ILE A 24 16.73 11.31 1.56
CA ILE A 24 15.59 10.43 1.32
C ILE A 24 14.44 11.29 0.79
N LEU A 25 14.03 11.04 -0.44
CA LEU A 25 12.92 11.72 -1.13
C LEU A 25 11.66 10.85 -1.11
N GLY A 26 10.55 11.39 -0.61
CA GLY A 26 9.24 10.72 -0.60
C GLY A 26 8.43 10.99 -1.87
N LEU A 27 7.88 9.94 -2.50
CA LEU A 27 6.99 10.06 -3.66
C LEU A 27 5.75 9.17 -3.48
N THR A 28 4.63 9.56 -4.10
CA THR A 28 3.41 8.73 -4.14
C THR A 28 2.90 8.58 -5.57
N THR A 29 2.10 7.53 -5.81
CA THR A 29 1.47 7.26 -7.10
C THR A 29 0.40 8.31 -7.44
N VAL A 30 0.22 8.58 -8.72
CA VAL A 30 -0.88 9.42 -9.22
C VAL A 30 -2.25 8.74 -9.07
N GLU A 31 -2.30 7.41 -8.95
CA GLU A 31 -3.52 6.66 -8.68
C GLU A 31 -4.19 7.06 -7.35
N THR A 32 -3.44 7.71 -6.45
CA THR A 32 -4.00 8.30 -5.23
C THR A 32 -5.20 9.20 -5.52
N LYS A 33 -5.25 9.84 -6.69
CA LYS A 33 -6.40 10.68 -7.11
C LYS A 33 -7.70 9.88 -7.24
N GLU A 34 -7.59 8.62 -7.62
CA GLU A 34 -8.74 7.73 -7.91
C GLU A 34 -9.04 6.81 -6.71
N LYS A 35 -7.98 6.39 -6.00
CA LYS A 35 -8.09 5.41 -4.91
C LYS A 35 -8.43 6.05 -3.55
N ALA A 36 -8.09 7.31 -3.33
CA ALA A 36 -8.37 8.00 -2.08
C ALA A 36 -9.73 8.71 -2.13
N SER A 37 -10.35 8.88 -0.95
CA SER A 37 -11.59 9.66 -0.83
C SER A 37 -11.41 11.08 -1.38
N GLN A 38 -12.28 11.48 -2.30
CA GLN A 38 -12.28 12.82 -2.86
C GLN A 38 -12.43 13.91 -1.79
N PHE A 39 -13.14 13.61 -0.70
CA PHE A 39 -13.25 14.51 0.44
C PHE A 39 -11.88 14.83 1.05
N ASN A 40 -11.00 13.84 1.18
CA ASN A 40 -9.65 14.00 1.73
C ASN A 40 -8.71 14.74 0.76
N LEU A 41 -9.00 14.71 -0.54
CA LEU A 41 -8.17 15.34 -1.58
C LEU A 41 -8.58 16.77 -1.95
N GLN A 42 -9.65 17.32 -1.39
CA GLN A 42 -10.18 18.65 -1.75
C GLN A 42 -9.15 19.79 -1.71
N LYS A 43 -8.17 19.68 -0.81
CA LYS A 43 -7.12 20.69 -0.59
C LYS A 43 -5.73 20.25 -1.04
N VAL A 44 -5.62 19.07 -1.66
CA VAL A 44 -4.36 18.46 -2.04
C VAL A 44 -4.34 18.19 -3.54
N LYS A 45 -3.25 18.59 -4.20
CA LYS A 45 -3.01 18.29 -5.60
C LYS A 45 -1.91 17.22 -5.69
N ILE A 46 -2.23 16.07 -6.22
CA ILE A 46 -1.23 15.03 -6.52
C ILE A 46 -0.58 15.37 -7.86
N LEU A 47 0.71 15.62 -7.84
CA LEU A 47 1.49 15.92 -9.05
C LEU A 47 2.14 14.65 -9.59
N PRO A 48 2.38 14.56 -10.92
CA PRO A 48 3.17 13.47 -11.49
C PRO A 48 4.56 13.44 -10.86
N PRO A 49 4.97 12.31 -10.25
CA PRO A 49 6.21 12.24 -9.47
C PRO A 49 7.45 12.54 -10.30
N GLU A 50 7.48 12.17 -11.59
CA GLU A 50 8.60 12.44 -12.49
C GLU A 50 8.85 13.93 -12.77
N GLN A 51 7.83 14.78 -12.60
CA GLN A 51 7.98 16.23 -12.80
C GLN A 51 8.68 16.91 -11.61
N ILE A 52 8.56 16.32 -10.44
CA ILE A 52 9.01 16.91 -9.18
C ILE A 52 10.29 16.22 -8.68
N ALA A 53 10.44 14.93 -8.93
CA ALA A 53 11.52 14.14 -8.37
C ALA A 53 12.90 14.70 -8.72
N GLN A 54 13.17 15.06 -9.98
CA GLN A 54 14.48 15.58 -10.39
C GLN A 54 14.82 16.89 -9.70
N VAL A 55 13.84 17.79 -9.51
CA VAL A 55 14.06 19.06 -8.81
C VAL A 55 14.57 18.84 -7.39
N TYR A 56 13.97 17.88 -6.67
CA TYR A 56 14.39 17.56 -5.31
C TYR A 56 15.67 16.71 -5.25
N VAL A 57 15.93 15.87 -6.23
CA VAL A 57 17.22 15.16 -6.35
C VAL A 57 18.35 16.17 -6.51
N ASP A 58 18.19 17.14 -7.40
CA ASP A 58 19.20 18.20 -7.62
C ASP A 58 19.37 19.08 -6.36
N GLU A 59 18.27 19.38 -5.67
CA GLU A 59 18.31 20.10 -4.40
C GLU A 59 19.08 19.33 -3.34
N LEU A 60 18.81 18.04 -3.16
CA LEU A 60 19.50 17.17 -2.21
C LEU A 60 21.02 17.10 -2.53
N ARG A 61 21.39 16.96 -3.81
CA ARG A 61 22.80 16.98 -4.22
C ARG A 61 23.47 18.32 -3.91
N ARG A 62 22.79 19.44 -4.18
CA ARG A 62 23.31 20.78 -3.83
C ARG A 62 23.50 20.98 -2.33
N GLN A 63 22.66 20.35 -1.50
CA GLN A 63 22.79 20.33 -0.05
C GLN A 63 23.84 19.34 0.47
N GLY A 64 24.53 18.63 -0.42
CA GLY A 64 25.62 17.72 -0.07
C GLY A 64 25.20 16.28 0.18
N ALA A 65 24.02 15.83 -0.27
CA ALA A 65 23.66 14.43 -0.21
C ALA A 65 24.60 13.59 -1.09
N GLN A 66 25.31 12.66 -0.47
CA GLN A 66 26.24 11.73 -1.13
C GLN A 66 25.50 10.48 -1.62
N ILE A 67 24.44 10.08 -0.93
CA ILE A 67 23.53 8.99 -1.33
C ILE A 67 22.10 9.55 -1.37
N ILE A 68 21.35 9.24 -2.43
CA ILE A 68 19.93 9.60 -2.55
C ILE A 68 19.10 8.33 -2.69
N VAL A 69 18.13 8.19 -1.80
CA VAL A 69 17.16 7.09 -1.78
C VAL A 69 15.78 7.64 -2.11
N LEU A 70 15.10 7.04 -3.09
CA LEU A 70 13.68 7.25 -3.29
C LEU A 70 12.90 6.29 -2.37
N LEU A 71 12.04 6.84 -1.54
CA LEU A 71 11.06 6.09 -0.74
C LEU A 71 9.69 6.35 -1.32
N THR A 72 9.14 5.35 -2.01
CA THR A 72 7.96 5.58 -2.85
C THR A 72 6.79 4.68 -2.48
N HIS A 73 5.58 5.21 -2.58
CA HIS A 73 4.35 4.42 -2.66
C HIS A 73 3.94 4.34 -4.14
N ILE A 74 4.73 3.66 -4.95
CA ILE A 74 4.62 3.49 -6.41
C ILE A 74 4.94 2.04 -6.73
N GLY A 75 4.14 1.40 -7.59
CA GLY A 75 4.24 -0.02 -7.88
C GLY A 75 5.49 -0.40 -8.66
N SER A 76 6.08 -1.55 -8.30
CA SER A 76 7.10 -2.23 -9.07
C SER A 76 6.77 -3.71 -9.21
N SER A 77 7.28 -4.34 -10.25
CA SER A 77 7.17 -5.77 -10.50
C SER A 77 8.51 -6.36 -10.92
N GLN A 78 8.68 -7.67 -10.69
CA GLN A 78 9.87 -8.39 -11.11
C GLN A 78 9.85 -8.59 -12.62
N GLY A 79 10.87 -8.12 -13.30
CA GLY A 79 11.11 -8.38 -14.71
C GLY A 79 12.06 -9.56 -14.93
N GLU A 80 12.39 -9.83 -16.18
CA GLU A 80 13.37 -10.83 -16.55
C GLU A 80 14.79 -10.43 -16.11
N ASN A 81 15.67 -11.41 -15.88
CA ASN A 81 17.07 -11.21 -15.50
C ASN A 81 17.31 -10.25 -14.35
N ASN A 82 16.48 -10.34 -13.31
CA ASN A 82 16.45 -9.41 -12.16
C ASN A 82 16.13 -7.95 -12.53
N GLY A 83 15.60 -7.71 -13.72
CA GLY A 83 15.14 -6.40 -14.14
C GLY A 83 13.89 -5.96 -13.39
N ILE A 84 13.55 -4.69 -13.53
CA ILE A 84 12.38 -4.05 -12.89
C ILE A 84 11.42 -3.59 -13.97
N THR A 85 10.13 -3.83 -13.70
CA THR A 85 9.00 -3.35 -14.50
C THR A 85 7.98 -2.64 -13.59
N GLY A 86 6.89 -2.15 -14.17
CA GLY A 86 5.79 -1.50 -13.43
C GLY A 86 5.87 0.02 -13.42
N GLU A 87 5.00 0.63 -12.62
CA GLU A 87 4.76 2.08 -12.56
C GLU A 87 6.01 2.92 -12.25
N ILE A 88 6.97 2.35 -11.50
CA ILE A 88 8.21 3.05 -11.15
C ILE A 88 9.14 3.31 -12.37
N VAL A 89 9.08 2.47 -13.40
CA VAL A 89 10.04 2.52 -14.53
C VAL A 89 9.96 3.83 -15.33
N PRO A 90 8.81 4.34 -15.77
CA PRO A 90 8.73 5.63 -16.46
C PRO A 90 9.31 6.81 -15.66
N ILE A 91 9.29 6.71 -14.32
CA ILE A 91 9.88 7.71 -13.44
C ILE A 91 11.40 7.60 -13.47
N LEU A 92 11.95 6.37 -13.30
CA LEU A 92 13.38 6.12 -13.32
C LEU A 92 14.04 6.42 -14.68
N GLN A 93 13.27 6.37 -15.76
CA GLN A 93 13.73 6.79 -17.10
C GLN A 93 13.99 8.29 -17.21
N LYS A 94 13.32 9.10 -16.40
CA LYS A 94 13.34 10.57 -16.48
C LYS A 94 14.21 11.23 -15.43
N ILE A 95 14.63 10.49 -14.39
CA ILE A 95 15.40 11.03 -13.28
C ILE A 95 16.80 10.44 -13.22
N HIS A 96 17.75 11.22 -12.73
CA HIS A 96 19.17 10.85 -12.61
C HIS A 96 19.69 11.17 -11.21
N GLY A 97 20.77 10.52 -10.81
CA GLY A 97 21.44 10.81 -9.55
C GLY A 97 20.78 10.17 -8.32
N VAL A 98 20.00 9.11 -8.51
CA VAL A 98 19.41 8.27 -7.47
C VAL A 98 20.25 7.02 -7.29
N ASP A 99 20.50 6.61 -6.03
CA ASP A 99 21.38 5.49 -5.69
C ASP A 99 20.61 4.24 -5.24
N ALA A 100 19.36 4.39 -4.80
CA ALA A 100 18.49 3.27 -4.40
C ALA A 100 17.01 3.65 -4.44
N VAL A 101 16.13 2.67 -4.63
CA VAL A 101 14.68 2.87 -4.67
C VAL A 101 13.97 1.82 -3.81
N VAL A 102 13.13 2.30 -2.92
CA VAL A 102 12.17 1.50 -2.15
C VAL A 102 10.79 1.79 -2.72
N THR A 103 10.10 0.76 -3.17
CA THR A 103 8.76 0.83 -3.77
C THR A 103 7.70 0.22 -2.87
N GLY A 104 6.42 0.42 -3.20
CA GLY A 104 5.26 -0.10 -2.49
C GLY A 104 4.07 -0.26 -3.42
N HIS A 105 2.86 -0.12 -2.91
CA HIS A 105 1.59 -0.06 -3.67
C HIS A 105 1.12 -1.38 -4.29
N SER A 106 1.93 -2.06 -5.11
CA SER A 106 1.53 -3.30 -5.81
C SER A 106 1.51 -4.55 -4.92
N HIS A 107 1.94 -4.45 -3.65
CA HIS A 107 1.97 -5.55 -2.67
C HIS A 107 2.84 -6.75 -3.09
N LEU A 108 3.74 -6.59 -4.05
CA LEU A 108 4.61 -7.65 -4.54
C LEU A 108 5.93 -7.70 -3.77
N CYS A 109 6.54 -8.87 -3.66
CA CYS A 109 7.93 -9.00 -3.26
C CYS A 109 8.82 -8.85 -4.50
N VAL A 110 9.55 -7.75 -4.58
CA VAL A 110 10.42 -7.40 -5.71
C VAL A 110 11.82 -7.10 -5.20
N SER A 111 12.82 -7.66 -5.85
CA SER A 111 14.23 -7.37 -5.57
C SER A 111 15.01 -7.44 -6.89
N GLY A 112 15.44 -6.33 -7.42
CA GLY A 112 16.08 -6.26 -8.72
C GLY A 112 16.90 -5.00 -8.92
N ILE A 113 17.32 -4.78 -10.16
CA ILE A 113 18.17 -3.66 -10.56
C ILE A 113 17.54 -2.99 -11.78
N TYR A 114 17.49 -1.66 -11.77
CA TYR A 114 17.19 -0.83 -12.92
C TYR A 114 18.43 -0.02 -13.30
N GLY A 115 19.10 -0.39 -14.41
CA GLY A 115 20.44 0.11 -14.70
C GLY A 115 21.42 -0.31 -13.58
N ASP A 116 21.96 0.67 -12.85
CA ASP A 116 22.83 0.44 -11.69
C ASP A 116 22.09 0.66 -10.34
N ILE A 117 20.79 0.94 -10.36
CA ILE A 117 20.00 1.33 -9.21
C ILE A 117 19.28 0.09 -8.63
N PRO A 118 19.57 -0.32 -7.38
CA PRO A 118 18.79 -1.36 -6.72
C PRO A 118 17.38 -0.87 -6.41
N VAL A 119 16.40 -1.70 -6.75
CA VAL A 119 14.97 -1.46 -6.49
C VAL A 119 14.44 -2.59 -5.64
N ILE A 120 13.69 -2.25 -4.56
CA ILE A 120 13.13 -3.25 -3.67
C ILE A 120 11.69 -2.91 -3.29
N GLN A 121 10.86 -3.95 -3.17
CA GLN A 121 9.53 -3.92 -2.55
C GLN A 121 9.37 -5.15 -1.67
N ALA A 122 8.92 -4.98 -0.44
CA ALA A 122 8.86 -6.03 0.56
C ALA A 122 7.44 -6.56 0.82
N GLY A 123 6.64 -6.71 -0.23
CA GLY A 123 5.26 -7.19 -0.11
C GLY A 123 4.36 -6.20 0.62
N CYS A 124 3.52 -6.69 1.51
CA CYS A 124 2.58 -5.90 2.29
C CYS A 124 2.42 -6.46 3.72
N TYR A 125 1.68 -5.76 4.56
CA TYR A 125 1.23 -6.18 5.90
C TYR A 125 2.35 -6.62 6.87
N GLY A 126 3.61 -6.22 6.60
CA GLY A 126 4.74 -6.63 7.43
C GLY A 126 5.15 -8.09 7.28
N GLU A 127 4.82 -8.75 6.17
CA GLU A 127 5.17 -10.16 5.92
C GLU A 127 6.62 -10.36 5.52
N ALA A 128 7.28 -9.31 5.07
CA ALA A 128 8.66 -9.36 4.62
C ALA A 128 9.45 -8.10 5.00
N VAL A 129 10.78 -8.23 4.99
CA VAL A 129 11.73 -7.12 5.16
C VAL A 129 12.62 -7.02 3.93
N GLY A 130 12.69 -5.82 3.35
CA GLY A 130 13.61 -5.50 2.26
C GLY A 130 14.94 -4.95 2.78
N ARG A 131 16.04 -5.44 2.25
CA ARG A 131 17.39 -4.93 2.54
C ARG A 131 18.10 -4.53 1.26
N ILE A 132 18.60 -3.28 1.23
CA ILE A 132 19.51 -2.79 0.20
C ILE A 132 20.88 -2.59 0.85
N ASN A 133 21.93 -3.13 0.23
CA ASN A 133 23.31 -2.85 0.61
C ASN A 133 23.95 -1.97 -0.47
N LEU A 134 24.54 -0.87 -0.05
CA LEU A 134 25.28 0.04 -0.91
C LEU A 134 26.74 0.11 -0.44
N LEU A 135 27.68 -0.09 -1.35
CA LEU A 135 29.09 0.15 -1.11
C LEU A 135 29.47 1.51 -1.70
N TYR A 136 29.75 2.48 -0.83
CA TYR A 136 30.16 3.81 -1.24
C TYR A 136 31.69 3.96 -1.23
N SER A 137 32.27 4.42 -2.32
CA SER A 137 33.70 4.74 -2.39
C SER A 137 33.95 6.20 -2.05
N MET A 138 34.65 6.44 -0.94
CA MET A 138 35.05 7.80 -0.55
C MET A 138 36.01 8.44 -1.57
N ALA A 139 36.86 7.64 -2.21
CA ALA A 139 37.79 8.13 -3.22
C ALA A 139 37.06 8.49 -4.54
N ALA A 140 36.11 7.67 -4.95
CA ALA A 140 35.33 7.89 -6.18
C ALA A 140 34.10 8.79 -5.96
N GLN A 141 33.76 9.10 -4.70
CA GLN A 141 32.57 9.89 -4.31
C GLN A 141 31.25 9.37 -4.90
N LYS A 142 31.09 8.05 -4.95
CA LYS A 142 29.90 7.39 -5.51
C LYS A 142 29.69 5.99 -4.96
N VAL A 143 28.47 5.47 -5.12
CA VAL A 143 28.18 4.06 -4.93
C VAL A 143 28.86 3.26 -6.02
N VAL A 144 29.65 2.25 -5.63
CA VAL A 144 30.42 1.39 -6.56
C VAL A 144 29.88 -0.02 -6.65
N SER A 145 29.02 -0.42 -5.73
CA SER A 145 28.33 -1.70 -5.76
C SER A 145 27.02 -1.60 -4.99
N ALA A 146 25.99 -2.25 -5.47
CA ALA A 146 24.69 -2.31 -4.83
C ALA A 146 24.05 -3.69 -5.00
N ASN A 147 23.33 -4.15 -3.99
CA ASN A 147 22.45 -5.31 -4.08
C ASN A 147 21.21 -5.12 -3.18
N SER A 148 20.17 -5.86 -3.52
CA SER A 148 18.94 -5.91 -2.73
C SER A 148 18.51 -7.35 -2.48
N ARG A 149 17.79 -7.57 -1.38
CA ARG A 149 17.17 -8.86 -1.05
C ARG A 149 15.93 -8.66 -0.18
N VAL A 150 14.88 -9.40 -0.49
CA VAL A 150 13.67 -9.53 0.35
C VAL A 150 13.78 -10.79 1.20
N TYR A 151 13.46 -10.67 2.47
CA TYR A 151 13.41 -11.75 3.45
C TYR A 151 11.97 -11.87 3.95
N LYS A 152 11.34 -13.02 3.76
CA LYS A 152 10.04 -13.30 4.37
C LYS A 152 10.19 -13.51 5.86
N LEU A 153 9.37 -12.90 6.69
CA LEU A 153 9.43 -13.06 8.14
C LEU A 153 9.18 -14.50 8.59
N SER A 154 8.39 -15.27 7.82
CA SER A 154 8.18 -16.70 8.07
C SER A 154 9.44 -17.55 7.95
N GLU A 155 10.46 -17.07 7.22
CA GLU A 155 11.75 -17.75 6.98
C GLU A 155 12.84 -17.30 7.95
N LEU A 156 12.59 -16.24 8.73
CA LEU A 156 13.55 -15.70 9.69
C LEU A 156 13.35 -16.34 11.07
N PRO A 157 14.43 -16.51 11.84
CA PRO A 157 14.31 -16.95 13.23
C PRO A 157 13.49 -15.94 14.03
N ARG A 158 12.55 -16.44 14.85
CA ARG A 158 11.82 -15.58 15.77
C ARG A 158 12.78 -15.08 16.86
N VAL A 159 12.93 -13.77 16.93
CA VAL A 159 13.67 -13.08 17.99
C VAL A 159 12.65 -12.35 18.84
N GLN A 160 12.66 -12.66 20.15
CA GLN A 160 11.81 -11.97 21.10
C GLN A 160 12.44 -10.63 21.46
N ASP A 161 11.72 -9.54 21.23
CA ASP A 161 12.09 -8.20 21.68
C ASP A 161 11.23 -7.78 22.87
N ASN A 162 11.74 -8.02 24.05
CA ASN A 162 11.03 -7.72 25.31
C ASN A 162 10.76 -6.21 25.50
N ALA A 163 11.51 -5.33 24.86
CA ALA A 163 11.27 -3.89 24.92
C ALA A 163 10.08 -3.50 24.05
N MET A 164 10.02 -4.04 22.83
CA MET A 164 8.91 -3.85 21.93
C MET A 164 7.61 -4.47 22.47
N GLU A 165 7.69 -5.68 23.04
CA GLU A 165 6.53 -6.33 23.65
C GLU A 165 5.94 -5.48 24.79
N ARG A 166 6.76 -4.98 25.69
CA ARG A 166 6.32 -4.08 26.78
C ARG A 166 5.74 -2.77 26.27
N PHE A 167 6.28 -2.23 25.19
CA PHE A 167 5.74 -1.04 24.56
C PHE A 167 4.37 -1.29 23.93
N LEU A 168 4.18 -2.43 23.28
CA LEU A 168 2.94 -2.77 22.58
C LEU A 168 1.86 -3.33 23.51
N GLU A 169 2.21 -3.93 24.64
CA GLU A 169 1.27 -4.58 25.56
C GLU A 169 0.08 -3.70 25.96
N PRO A 170 0.23 -2.43 26.42
CA PRO A 170 -0.91 -1.58 26.76
C PRO A 170 -1.76 -1.24 25.54
N ILE A 171 -1.18 -1.13 24.36
CA ILE A 171 -1.89 -0.88 23.11
C ILE A 171 -2.76 -2.10 22.77
N PHE A 172 -2.20 -3.30 22.82
CA PHE A 172 -2.95 -4.54 22.56
C PHE A 172 -4.05 -4.77 23.59
N LYS A 173 -3.80 -4.56 24.89
CA LYS A 173 -4.84 -4.65 25.91
C LYS A 173 -6.04 -3.74 25.64
N ASN A 174 -5.79 -2.50 25.22
CA ASN A 174 -6.86 -1.57 24.87
C ASN A 174 -7.62 -2.04 23.62
N ILE A 175 -6.90 -2.48 22.59
CA ILE A 175 -7.50 -3.02 21.37
C ILE A 175 -8.31 -4.28 21.67
N ASP A 176 -7.76 -5.21 22.47
CA ASP A 176 -8.40 -6.47 22.80
C ASP A 176 -9.71 -6.25 23.60
N SER A 177 -9.71 -5.34 24.55
CA SER A 177 -10.92 -5.02 25.32
C SER A 177 -12.05 -4.47 24.45
N LYS A 178 -11.71 -3.72 23.38
CA LYS A 178 -12.67 -3.08 22.50
C LYS A 178 -13.15 -3.99 21.36
N TYR A 179 -12.24 -4.78 20.80
CA TYR A 179 -12.50 -5.49 19.55
C TYR A 179 -12.73 -7.01 19.70
N ASN A 180 -12.51 -7.57 20.88
CA ASN A 180 -12.82 -8.97 21.16
C ASN A 180 -14.24 -9.19 21.68
N GLU A 181 -15.11 -8.16 21.68
CA GLU A 181 -16.53 -8.32 21.96
C GLU A 181 -17.15 -9.33 20.99
N ILE A 182 -17.86 -10.31 21.54
CA ILE A 182 -18.54 -11.34 20.75
C ILE A 182 -19.87 -10.79 20.30
N LEU A 183 -20.06 -10.67 19.00
CA LEU A 183 -21.30 -10.18 18.39
C LEU A 183 -22.29 -11.30 18.06
N ALA A 184 -21.77 -12.45 17.64
CA ALA A 184 -22.58 -13.56 17.18
C ALA A 184 -21.81 -14.89 17.25
N VAL A 185 -22.54 -15.99 16.95
CA VAL A 185 -21.95 -17.30 16.70
C VAL A 185 -22.35 -17.73 15.28
N ASN A 186 -21.36 -18.02 14.46
CA ASN A 186 -21.54 -18.46 13.09
C ASN A 186 -21.35 -20.00 13.01
N SER A 187 -22.29 -20.72 12.41
CA SER A 187 -22.25 -22.18 12.35
C SER A 187 -21.29 -22.74 11.30
N GLN A 188 -20.95 -21.93 10.28
CA GLN A 188 -20.10 -22.37 9.16
C GLN A 188 -19.25 -21.21 8.64
N VAL A 189 -18.12 -21.55 8.01
CA VAL A 189 -17.27 -20.57 7.35
C VAL A 189 -17.99 -19.95 6.14
N LEU A 190 -18.02 -18.61 6.04
CA LEU A 190 -18.45 -17.91 4.84
C LEU A 190 -17.21 -17.38 4.13
N THR A 191 -16.87 -18.03 3.02
CA THR A 191 -15.67 -17.75 2.24
C THR A 191 -15.80 -16.43 1.47
N ASN A 192 -14.66 -15.75 1.29
CA ASN A 192 -14.52 -14.65 0.36
C ASN A 192 -13.81 -15.15 -0.89
N ASP A 193 -14.49 -15.10 -2.03
CA ASP A 193 -13.90 -15.38 -3.34
C ASP A 193 -14.08 -14.15 -4.23
N ARG A 194 -12.98 -13.65 -4.79
CA ARG A 194 -13.01 -12.49 -5.68
C ARG A 194 -13.26 -12.84 -7.14
N ASN A 195 -13.05 -14.09 -7.50
CA ASN A 195 -13.18 -14.58 -8.87
C ASN A 195 -14.43 -15.44 -9.08
N GLY A 196 -15.24 -15.58 -8.04
CA GLY A 196 -16.43 -16.41 -8.03
C GLY A 196 -17.45 -15.97 -6.99
N GLU A 197 -18.33 -16.88 -6.59
CA GLU A 197 -19.35 -16.63 -5.58
C GLU A 197 -18.72 -16.43 -4.21
N SER A 198 -18.96 -15.27 -3.58
CA SER A 198 -18.50 -14.92 -2.26
C SER A 198 -19.61 -15.07 -1.24
N ARG A 199 -19.60 -16.15 -0.45
CA ARG A 199 -20.63 -16.41 0.58
C ARG A 199 -20.72 -15.32 1.64
N VAL A 200 -19.60 -14.70 2.01
CA VAL A 200 -19.59 -13.54 2.92
C VAL A 200 -20.13 -12.29 2.23
N GLY A 201 -19.88 -12.16 0.93
CA GLY A 201 -20.47 -11.10 0.10
C GLY A 201 -21.99 -11.19 0.04
N ASP A 202 -22.52 -12.38 -0.27
CA ASP A 202 -23.98 -12.64 -0.31
C ASP A 202 -24.63 -12.33 1.04
N PHE A 203 -24.04 -12.84 2.13
CA PHE A 203 -24.51 -12.54 3.48
C PHE A 203 -24.56 -11.03 3.76
N PHE A 204 -23.51 -10.30 3.37
CA PHE A 204 -23.46 -8.85 3.59
C PHE A 204 -24.49 -8.11 2.74
N MET A 205 -24.67 -8.50 1.48
CA MET A 205 -25.69 -7.91 0.61
C MET A 205 -27.11 -8.18 1.13
N ASP A 206 -27.38 -9.37 1.65
CA ASP A 206 -28.66 -9.69 2.31
C ASP A 206 -28.90 -8.83 3.55
N VAL A 207 -27.87 -8.60 4.36
CA VAL A 207 -27.97 -7.70 5.53
C VAL A 207 -28.32 -6.27 5.10
N LEU A 208 -27.63 -5.74 4.10
CA LEU A 208 -27.88 -4.40 3.56
C LEU A 208 -29.29 -4.28 2.96
N LYS A 209 -29.65 -5.24 2.07
CA LYS A 209 -30.95 -5.30 1.43
C LYS A 209 -32.09 -5.30 2.45
N ASN A 210 -32.00 -6.15 3.47
CA ASN A 210 -33.02 -6.27 4.51
C ASN A 210 -33.05 -5.02 5.43
N GLY A 211 -31.87 -4.51 5.83
CA GLY A 211 -31.76 -3.35 6.72
C GLY A 211 -32.29 -2.07 6.09
N PHE A 212 -32.10 -1.88 4.81
CA PHE A 212 -32.53 -0.69 4.07
C PHE A 212 -33.83 -0.90 3.27
N LYS A 213 -34.45 -2.11 3.35
CA LYS A 213 -35.67 -2.47 2.60
C LYS A 213 -35.53 -2.23 1.09
N ALA A 214 -34.36 -2.52 0.54
CA ALA A 214 -34.05 -2.40 -0.87
C ALA A 214 -34.36 -3.68 -1.63
N ASP A 215 -34.64 -3.59 -2.93
CA ASP A 215 -34.83 -4.75 -3.80
C ASP A 215 -33.51 -5.41 -4.16
N VAL A 216 -32.45 -4.60 -4.27
CA VAL A 216 -31.08 -5.03 -4.63
C VAL A 216 -30.08 -4.26 -3.77
N ALA A 217 -28.99 -4.95 -3.39
CA ALA A 217 -27.82 -4.33 -2.81
C ALA A 217 -26.59 -4.64 -3.67
N LEU A 218 -25.72 -3.65 -3.87
CA LEU A 218 -24.49 -3.78 -4.63
C LEU A 218 -23.32 -3.25 -3.80
N TYR A 219 -22.21 -3.95 -3.85
CA TYR A 219 -20.98 -3.54 -3.18
C TYR A 219 -19.76 -3.93 -4.00
N ASN A 220 -18.68 -3.20 -3.85
CA ASN A 220 -17.42 -3.55 -4.51
C ASN A 220 -16.81 -4.80 -3.87
N GLY A 221 -16.66 -5.88 -4.62
CA GLY A 221 -16.07 -7.13 -4.16
C GLY A 221 -14.66 -6.97 -3.57
N GLY A 222 -13.86 -6.06 -4.14
CA GLY A 222 -12.53 -5.70 -3.60
C GLY A 222 -12.53 -5.06 -2.22
N ALA A 223 -13.68 -4.56 -1.74
CA ALA A 223 -13.82 -3.99 -0.41
C ALA A 223 -14.13 -5.03 0.68
N ILE A 224 -14.47 -6.26 0.30
CA ILE A 224 -14.59 -7.40 1.22
C ILE A 224 -13.21 -8.05 1.31
N ARG A 225 -12.59 -8.04 2.49
CA ARG A 225 -11.16 -8.33 2.62
C ARG A 225 -10.83 -9.70 3.19
N ASP A 226 -11.74 -10.33 3.90
CA ASP A 226 -11.48 -11.59 4.61
C ASP A 226 -12.74 -12.49 4.62
N THR A 227 -12.57 -13.69 5.09
CA THR A 227 -13.57 -14.73 5.28
C THR A 227 -14.19 -14.62 6.67
N LEU A 228 -15.51 -14.80 6.82
CA LEU A 228 -16.16 -14.87 8.13
C LEU A 228 -15.94 -16.26 8.73
N PRO A 229 -15.25 -16.38 9.90
CA PRO A 229 -14.94 -17.67 10.50
C PRO A 229 -16.19 -18.34 11.07
N SER A 230 -16.16 -19.67 11.25
CA SER A 230 -17.11 -20.39 12.10
C SER A 230 -16.78 -20.21 13.58
N GLY A 231 -17.77 -20.37 14.44
CA GLY A 231 -17.63 -20.18 15.87
C GLY A 231 -17.99 -18.75 16.31
N ARG A 232 -17.29 -18.25 17.31
CA ARG A 232 -17.53 -16.89 17.84
C ARG A 232 -17.04 -15.86 16.83
N VAL A 233 -17.90 -14.91 16.52
CA VAL A 233 -17.62 -13.76 15.65
C VAL A 233 -17.49 -12.51 16.52
N THR A 234 -16.40 -11.79 16.37
CA THR A 234 -16.07 -10.61 17.15
C THR A 234 -16.12 -9.33 16.29
N VAL A 235 -16.10 -8.17 16.94
CA VAL A 235 -15.94 -6.88 16.27
C VAL A 235 -14.67 -6.89 15.40
N ARG A 236 -13.59 -7.49 15.89
CA ARG A 236 -12.32 -7.64 15.15
C ARG A 236 -12.49 -8.38 13.84
N ASP A 237 -13.26 -9.47 13.83
CA ASP A 237 -13.50 -10.26 12.62
C ASP A 237 -14.27 -9.45 11.58
N LEU A 238 -15.28 -8.69 11.99
CA LEU A 238 -15.99 -7.80 11.08
C LEU A 238 -15.11 -6.70 10.52
N LEU A 239 -14.23 -6.09 11.34
CA LEU A 239 -13.31 -5.06 10.87
C LEU A 239 -12.22 -5.58 9.93
N LYS A 240 -11.85 -6.86 10.03
CA LYS A 240 -10.96 -7.50 9.04
C LYS A 240 -11.67 -7.70 7.70
N ILE A 241 -12.95 -8.06 7.73
CA ILE A 241 -13.76 -8.30 6.54
C ILE A 241 -14.13 -6.98 5.87
N PHE A 242 -14.57 -5.99 6.66
CA PHE A 242 -15.05 -4.68 6.23
C PHE A 242 -14.25 -3.56 6.90
N PRO A 243 -13.00 -3.30 6.47
CA PRO A 243 -12.14 -2.30 7.12
C PRO A 243 -12.44 -0.85 6.72
N PHE A 244 -13.37 -0.64 5.79
CA PHE A 244 -13.66 0.68 5.24
C PHE A 244 -14.88 1.32 5.91
N ASP A 245 -14.76 2.61 6.21
CA ASP A 245 -15.87 3.44 6.70
C ASP A 245 -16.68 3.97 5.49
N SER A 246 -17.44 3.07 4.87
CA SER A 246 -18.20 3.37 3.65
C SER A 246 -19.57 3.93 4.00
N THR A 247 -19.96 5.00 3.30
CA THR A 247 -21.33 5.54 3.38
C THR A 247 -22.25 4.74 2.46
N ILE A 248 -23.42 4.34 2.99
CA ILE A 248 -24.43 3.63 2.23
C ILE A 248 -25.37 4.65 1.57
N TYR A 249 -25.62 4.47 0.30
CA TYR A 249 -26.57 5.25 -0.48
C TYR A 249 -27.74 4.38 -0.94
N THR A 250 -28.94 4.92 -0.89
CA THR A 250 -30.14 4.32 -1.50
C THR A 250 -30.60 5.19 -2.65
N ALA A 251 -31.01 4.58 -3.76
CA ALA A 251 -31.52 5.27 -4.94
C ALA A 251 -32.61 4.45 -5.62
N GLU A 252 -33.57 5.12 -6.26
CA GLU A 252 -34.48 4.51 -7.21
C GLU A 252 -33.85 4.50 -8.59
N VAL A 253 -33.74 3.34 -9.21
CA VAL A 253 -33.13 3.16 -10.51
C VAL A 253 -34.02 2.35 -11.43
N LYS A 254 -33.92 2.58 -12.74
CA LYS A 254 -34.63 1.76 -13.73
C LYS A 254 -33.93 0.40 -13.86
N GLY A 255 -34.72 -0.66 -14.13
CA GLY A 255 -34.13 -1.99 -14.37
C GLY A 255 -33.13 -2.03 -15.53
N SER A 256 -33.31 -1.15 -16.55
CA SER A 256 -32.34 -1.00 -17.65
C SER A 256 -30.98 -0.51 -17.18
N ASP A 257 -30.95 0.43 -16.22
CA ASP A 257 -29.73 1.05 -15.70
C ASP A 257 -29.02 0.07 -14.75
N LEU A 258 -29.81 -0.64 -13.92
CA LEU A 258 -29.28 -1.72 -13.08
C LEU A 258 -28.61 -2.82 -13.92
N ARG A 259 -29.24 -3.23 -15.03
CA ARG A 259 -28.66 -4.19 -15.97
C ARG A 259 -27.32 -3.72 -16.52
N GLN A 260 -27.20 -2.45 -16.94
CA GLN A 260 -25.94 -1.89 -17.44
C GLN A 260 -24.84 -1.90 -16.37
N VAL A 261 -25.17 -1.58 -15.12
CA VAL A 261 -24.22 -1.63 -14.00
C VAL A 261 -23.71 -3.05 -13.79
N LEU A 262 -24.59 -4.05 -13.79
CA LEU A 262 -24.21 -5.45 -13.62
C LEU A 262 -23.36 -5.97 -14.79
N GLU A 263 -23.74 -5.65 -16.04
CA GLU A 263 -22.97 -6.02 -17.24
C GLU A 263 -21.56 -5.38 -17.21
N HIS A 264 -21.44 -4.13 -16.73
CA HIS A 264 -20.17 -3.45 -16.60
C HIS A 264 -19.29 -4.10 -15.51
N GLY A 265 -19.86 -4.44 -14.35
CA GLY A 265 -19.13 -5.10 -13.24
C GLY A 265 -18.63 -6.49 -13.60
N ILE A 266 -19.45 -7.30 -14.30
CA ILE A 266 -19.05 -8.65 -14.73
C ILE A 266 -18.04 -8.61 -15.88
N GLY A 267 -18.15 -7.63 -16.78
CA GLY A 267 -17.29 -7.52 -17.97
C GLY A 267 -15.90 -6.93 -17.70
N ASN A 268 -15.63 -6.45 -16.51
CA ASN A 268 -14.39 -5.76 -16.19
C ASN A 268 -13.73 -6.35 -14.91
N PRO A 269 -12.87 -7.38 -15.09
CA PRO A 269 -12.25 -8.08 -13.96
C PRO A 269 -11.35 -7.19 -13.08
N ASP A 270 -10.94 -6.02 -13.57
CA ASP A 270 -10.11 -5.08 -12.81
C ASP A 270 -10.93 -4.20 -11.83
N ILE A 271 -12.26 -4.27 -11.91
CA ILE A 271 -13.19 -3.51 -11.05
C ILE A 271 -13.89 -4.40 -9.99
N SER A 272 -13.73 -5.71 -10.11
CA SER A 272 -14.33 -6.70 -9.20
C SER A 272 -13.59 -6.79 -7.85
#